data_b7b012c6cde12e0ed44dcf20b21b3afa
#
_entry.id   b7b012c6cde12e0ed44dcf20b21b3afa
#
_cell.length_a   1.000
_cell.length_b   1.000
_cell.length_c   1.000
_cell.angle_alpha   90.00
_cell.angle_beta   90.00
_cell.angle_gamma   90.00
#
_symmetry.space_group_name_H-M   'P 1'
#
loop_
_entity.id
_entity.type
_entity.pdbx_description
1 polymer ?
#
loop_
_entity_poly.entity_id
_entity_poly.type
_entity_poly.pdbx_seq_one_letter_code
_entity_poly.pdbx_strand_id
1 'polypeptide(L)'
;AEDIQTLTFSLKRDDGAVIYLNGNEVIRSNMPSGSISYDTYASSTVSGSNEDTFFEWTLSSNNLTNGENIVAVEIHQISGTSSDISFDLELNGTSYSNTVLLDSITFGGQITDVSYGRTIEDNIWSFFGEPTPGALNNTMATNGTDVSGPVQASLEAGFYGGSQTIELAVGSDTEQIYYTLDGSRPGTDASLY
;
A
#
# COMPACT_ATOMS: atom_id res chain seq x y z
N ALA A 1 -7.06 25.12 7.15
CA ALA A 1 -6.13 25.35 6.02
C ALA A 1 -5.65 26.80 5.93
N GLU A 2 -6.44 27.76 6.44
CA GLU A 2 -6.13 29.20 6.28
C GLU A 2 -4.78 29.61 6.91
N ASP A 3 -4.31 28.89 7.92
CA ASP A 3 -3.04 29.20 8.60
C ASP A 3 -1.85 28.40 8.07
N ILE A 4 -2.05 27.41 7.22
CA ILE A 4 -0.98 26.57 6.68
C ILE A 4 -0.42 27.20 5.41
N GLN A 5 0.89 27.43 5.38
CA GLN A 5 1.61 27.96 4.21
C GLN A 5 2.19 26.90 3.33
N THR A 6 2.84 25.91 3.96
CA THR A 6 3.51 24.83 3.25
C THR A 6 3.20 23.48 3.90
N LEU A 7 3.28 22.45 3.07
CA LEU A 7 3.20 21.06 3.47
C LEU A 7 4.53 20.40 3.16
N THR A 8 5.11 19.70 4.14
CA THR A 8 6.30 18.87 3.93
C THR A 8 5.90 17.42 4.10
N PHE A 9 6.06 16.67 3.03
CA PHE A 9 5.88 15.21 3.01
C PHE A 9 7.25 14.57 3.16
N SER A 10 7.41 13.73 4.17
CA SER A 10 8.58 12.87 4.39
C SER A 10 8.13 11.43 4.14
N LEU A 11 8.58 10.86 3.03
CA LEU A 11 8.15 9.56 2.52
C LEU A 11 9.31 8.56 2.53
N LYS A 12 9.12 7.43 3.19
CA LYS A 12 9.89 6.22 2.98
C LYS A 12 9.07 5.28 2.09
N ARG A 13 9.71 4.69 1.09
CA ARG A 13 9.04 3.82 0.12
C ARG A 13 10.00 2.79 -0.47
N ASP A 14 9.43 1.66 -0.84
CA ASP A 14 10.09 0.58 -1.56
C ASP A 14 9.07 -0.08 -2.53
N ASP A 15 9.21 0.02 -3.87
CA ASP A 15 10.25 0.74 -4.66
C ASP A 15 9.83 2.15 -5.07
N GLY A 16 8.60 2.34 -5.54
CA GLY A 16 8.04 3.59 -6.03
C GLY A 16 6.77 3.99 -5.30
N ALA A 17 6.42 5.27 -5.38
CA ALA A 17 5.17 5.78 -4.80
C ALA A 17 4.58 6.95 -5.57
N VAL A 18 3.26 7.06 -5.47
CA VAL A 18 2.50 8.25 -5.89
C VAL A 18 1.66 8.72 -4.71
N ILE A 19 1.74 10.00 -4.38
CA ILE A 19 0.94 10.62 -3.31
C ILE A 19 -0.11 11.52 -3.95
N TYR A 20 -1.34 11.35 -3.51
CA TYR A 20 -2.49 12.17 -3.87
C TYR A 20 -2.96 12.97 -2.66
N LEU A 21 -3.32 14.22 -2.88
CA LEU A 21 -3.98 15.07 -1.91
C LEU A 21 -5.31 15.53 -2.51
N ASN A 22 -6.42 15.19 -1.87
CA ASN A 22 -7.77 15.50 -2.35
C ASN A 22 -8.03 15.02 -3.79
N GLY A 23 -7.54 13.83 -4.14
CA GLY A 23 -7.67 13.23 -5.46
C GLY A 23 -6.73 13.77 -6.53
N ASN A 24 -5.89 14.77 -6.21
CA ASN A 24 -4.88 15.30 -7.13
C ASN A 24 -3.51 14.71 -6.83
N GLU A 25 -2.82 14.18 -7.84
CA GLU A 25 -1.43 13.77 -7.70
C GLU A 25 -0.57 14.98 -7.31
N VAL A 26 0.16 14.85 -6.20
CA VAL A 26 1.02 15.93 -5.68
C VAL A 26 2.50 15.54 -5.65
N ILE A 27 2.81 14.25 -5.51
CA ILE A 27 4.18 13.74 -5.48
C ILE A 27 4.23 12.44 -6.25
N ARG A 28 5.28 12.29 -7.05
CA ARG A 28 5.62 11.05 -7.74
C ARG A 28 7.10 10.74 -7.48
N SER A 29 7.37 9.60 -6.87
CA SER A 29 8.72 9.18 -6.47
C SER A 29 9.06 7.82 -7.06
N ASN A 30 10.13 7.76 -7.84
CA ASN A 30 10.60 6.54 -8.53
C ASN A 30 9.54 5.84 -9.39
N MET A 31 8.67 6.61 -10.01
CA MET A 31 7.63 6.12 -10.92
C MET A 31 7.83 6.67 -12.33
N PRO A 32 7.39 5.95 -13.38
CA PRO A 32 7.47 6.44 -14.74
C PRO A 32 6.57 7.66 -14.95
N SER A 33 6.85 8.42 -16.02
CA SER A 33 5.95 9.49 -16.49
C SER A 33 4.71 8.91 -17.19
N GLY A 34 3.64 9.70 -17.25
CA GLY A 34 2.37 9.29 -17.88
C GLY A 34 1.35 8.81 -16.88
N SER A 35 0.33 8.11 -17.35
CA SER A 35 -0.73 7.57 -16.49
C SER A 35 -0.20 6.43 -15.64
N ILE A 36 -0.59 6.41 -14.39
CA ILE A 36 -0.33 5.32 -13.45
C ILE A 36 -1.58 4.46 -13.36
N SER A 37 -1.40 3.14 -13.36
CA SER A 37 -2.42 2.14 -13.10
C SER A 37 -1.88 1.18 -12.02
N TYR A 38 -2.75 0.37 -11.44
CA TYR A 38 -2.39 -0.55 -10.35
C TYR A 38 -1.25 -1.52 -10.71
N ASP A 39 -1.08 -1.83 -12.00
CA ASP A 39 -0.04 -2.72 -12.54
C ASP A 39 1.21 -1.97 -13.07
N THR A 40 1.28 -0.65 -12.86
CA THR A 40 2.45 0.14 -13.24
C THR A 40 3.60 -0.16 -12.30
N TYR A 41 4.72 -0.62 -12.83
CA TYR A 41 5.92 -0.88 -12.03
C TYR A 41 6.70 0.41 -11.73
N ALA A 42 7.45 0.39 -10.63
CA ALA A 42 8.42 1.42 -10.30
C ALA A 42 9.51 1.54 -11.37
N SER A 43 10.16 2.70 -11.45
CA SER A 43 11.17 2.97 -12.49
C SER A 43 12.50 2.26 -12.22
N SER A 44 12.82 1.99 -10.97
CA SER A 44 14.05 1.29 -10.54
C SER A 44 13.86 0.65 -9.17
N THR A 45 14.66 -0.37 -8.89
CA THR A 45 14.71 -1.01 -7.57
C THR A 45 15.28 -0.04 -6.54
N VAL A 46 14.68 -0.03 -5.35
CA VAL A 46 15.25 0.54 -4.13
C VAL A 46 15.92 -0.59 -3.35
N SER A 47 17.07 -0.36 -2.75
CA SER A 47 17.80 -1.40 -2.02
C SER A 47 18.74 -0.81 -0.96
N GLY A 48 19.05 -1.60 0.06
CA GLY A 48 20.00 -1.27 1.12
C GLY A 48 19.56 -0.06 1.93
N SER A 49 20.46 0.87 2.21
CA SER A 49 20.15 2.04 3.05
C SER A 49 19.05 2.96 2.48
N ASN A 50 18.76 2.86 1.18
CA ASN A 50 17.71 3.67 0.57
C ASN A 50 16.31 3.20 0.94
N GLU A 51 16.13 1.96 1.36
CA GLU A 51 14.86 1.42 1.88
C GLU A 51 14.44 2.09 3.19
N ASP A 52 15.43 2.57 3.97
CA ASP A 52 15.22 3.27 5.23
C ASP A 52 15.31 4.80 5.11
N THR A 53 15.48 5.31 3.90
CA THR A 53 15.64 6.75 3.66
C THR A 53 14.30 7.44 3.49
N PHE A 54 14.08 8.52 4.25
CA PHE A 54 12.99 9.44 4.02
C PHE A 54 13.35 10.43 2.90
N PHE A 55 12.51 10.49 1.90
CA PHE A 55 12.56 11.50 0.83
C PHE A 55 11.58 12.62 1.16
N GLU A 56 12.02 13.87 1.00
CA GLU A 56 11.21 15.02 1.42
C GLU A 56 10.79 15.89 0.23
N TRP A 57 9.55 16.36 0.28
CA TRP A 57 8.99 17.35 -0.65
C TRP A 57 8.24 18.41 0.13
N THR A 58 8.54 19.68 -0.18
CA THR A 58 7.79 20.80 0.37
C THR A 58 6.91 21.41 -0.72
N LEU A 59 5.62 21.43 -0.48
CA LEU A 59 4.60 21.95 -1.38
C LEU A 59 3.91 23.16 -0.75
N SER A 60 3.32 24.02 -1.58
CA SER A 60 2.40 25.03 -1.08
C SER A 60 1.10 24.41 -0.60
N SER A 61 0.41 25.08 0.32
CA SER A 61 -0.88 24.62 0.84
C SER A 61 -2.06 24.74 -0.13
N ASN A 62 -1.82 25.09 -1.40
CA ASN A 62 -2.86 25.36 -2.40
C ASN A 62 -3.79 24.16 -2.67
N ASN A 63 -3.34 22.94 -2.37
CA ASN A 63 -4.14 21.72 -2.53
C ASN A 63 -4.95 21.36 -1.27
N LEU A 64 -4.82 22.14 -0.19
CA LEU A 64 -5.66 21.98 0.99
C LEU A 64 -7.01 22.67 0.80
N THR A 65 -8.04 22.05 1.35
CA THR A 65 -9.36 22.63 1.52
C THR A 65 -9.62 22.94 3.00
N ASN A 66 -10.57 23.84 3.28
CA ASN A 66 -11.01 24.04 4.65
C ASN A 66 -11.81 22.81 5.12
N GLY A 67 -11.50 22.32 6.31
CA GLY A 67 -12.08 21.11 6.88
C GLY A 67 -11.26 19.86 6.55
N GLU A 68 -11.92 18.79 6.20
CA GLU A 68 -11.31 17.49 5.93
C GLU A 68 -10.48 17.51 4.64
N ASN A 69 -9.32 16.87 4.69
CA ASN A 69 -8.43 16.65 3.56
C ASN A 69 -8.03 15.18 3.52
N ILE A 70 -7.91 14.62 2.34
CA ILE A 70 -7.61 13.20 2.13
C ILE A 70 -6.24 13.09 1.50
N VAL A 71 -5.36 12.33 2.16
CA VAL A 71 -4.10 11.87 1.59
C VAL A 71 -4.27 10.40 1.21
N ALA A 72 -3.93 10.05 -0.03
CA ALA A 72 -3.86 8.69 -0.49
C ALA A 72 -2.48 8.42 -1.10
N VAL A 73 -1.98 7.21 -0.92
CA VAL A 73 -0.67 6.80 -1.44
C VAL A 73 -0.78 5.47 -2.15
N GLU A 74 -0.22 5.39 -3.34
CA GLU A 74 0.02 4.14 -4.05
C GLU A 74 1.48 3.77 -3.91
N ILE A 75 1.78 2.52 -3.54
CA ILE A 75 3.13 1.96 -3.51
C ILE A 75 3.24 0.94 -4.65
N HIS A 76 4.30 1.07 -5.43
CA HIS A 76 4.54 0.26 -6.62
C HIS A 76 5.88 -0.45 -6.54
N GLN A 77 5.86 -1.75 -6.73
CA GLN A 77 7.06 -2.58 -6.82
C GLN A 77 7.72 -2.47 -8.19
N ILE A 78 9.01 -2.78 -8.27
CA ILE A 78 9.73 -2.85 -9.57
C ILE A 78 9.26 -4.02 -10.43
N SER A 79 8.70 -5.05 -9.83
CA SER A 79 8.20 -6.24 -10.52
C SER A 79 7.16 -6.98 -9.68
N GLY A 80 6.37 -7.84 -10.33
CA GLY A 80 5.41 -8.71 -9.64
C GLY A 80 6.03 -9.82 -8.78
N THR A 81 7.36 -9.93 -8.75
CA THR A 81 8.11 -10.92 -7.95
C THR A 81 9.01 -10.26 -6.89
N SER A 82 8.83 -8.98 -6.64
CA SER A 82 9.52 -8.31 -5.53
C SER A 82 9.07 -8.93 -4.21
N SER A 83 10.00 -9.10 -3.27
CA SER A 83 9.79 -9.92 -2.07
C SER A 83 9.41 -9.11 -0.83
N ASP A 84 9.59 -7.80 -0.88
CA ASP A 84 9.42 -6.88 0.23
C ASP A 84 8.76 -5.57 -0.21
N ILE A 85 8.18 -4.91 0.75
CA ILE A 85 7.59 -3.58 0.58
C ILE A 85 7.75 -2.81 1.89
N SER A 86 8.21 -1.59 1.83
CA SER A 86 8.25 -0.68 2.97
C SER A 86 7.57 0.63 2.65
N PHE A 87 6.89 1.16 3.65
CA PHE A 87 6.22 2.45 3.55
C PHE A 87 6.13 3.13 4.91
N ASP A 88 6.42 4.42 4.91
CA ASP A 88 6.21 5.30 6.05
C ASP A 88 5.99 6.72 5.54
N LEU A 89 5.04 7.45 6.10
CA LEU A 89 4.71 8.80 5.67
C LEU A 89 4.48 9.71 6.87
N GLU A 90 5.19 10.83 6.87
CA GLU A 90 4.95 11.95 7.76
C GLU A 90 4.54 13.18 6.96
N LEU A 91 3.51 13.87 7.40
CA LEU A 91 3.03 15.11 6.82
C LEU A 91 3.07 16.25 7.84
N ASN A 92 3.92 17.22 7.59
CA ASN A 92 4.05 18.43 8.40
C ASN A 92 3.46 19.63 7.70
N GLY A 93 2.71 20.46 8.44
CA GLY A 93 2.24 21.77 8.01
C GLY A 93 3.05 22.88 8.69
N THR A 94 3.49 23.87 7.92
CA THR A 94 4.11 25.07 8.47
C THR A 94 3.15 26.24 8.38
N SER A 95 2.87 26.85 9.54
CA SER A 95 2.12 28.10 9.65
C SER A 95 3.07 29.29 9.84
N TYR A 96 2.53 30.49 9.87
CA TYR A 96 3.30 31.72 10.11
C TYR A 96 4.07 31.71 11.44
N SER A 97 3.71 30.84 12.37
CA SER A 97 4.27 30.83 13.73
C SER A 97 4.88 29.51 14.20
N ASN A 98 4.51 28.33 13.62
CA ASN A 98 5.01 27.02 14.08
C ASN A 98 4.84 25.94 13.01
N THR A 99 5.71 24.92 13.05
CA THR A 99 5.49 23.63 12.36
C THR A 99 4.59 22.76 13.23
N VAL A 100 3.53 22.22 12.64
CA VAL A 100 2.58 21.32 13.30
C VAL A 100 2.54 20.01 12.52
N LEU A 101 2.75 18.89 13.20
CA LEU A 101 2.50 17.57 12.62
C LEU A 101 0.99 17.44 12.37
N LEU A 102 0.61 17.28 11.10
CA LEU A 102 -0.80 17.17 10.70
C LEU A 102 -1.27 15.73 10.75
N ASP A 103 -0.46 14.81 10.24
CA ASP A 103 -0.74 13.39 10.27
C ASP A 103 0.55 12.59 10.06
N SER A 104 0.61 11.40 10.63
CA SER A 104 1.68 10.42 10.41
C SER A 104 1.14 9.02 10.52
N ILE A 105 1.73 8.10 9.76
CA ILE A 105 1.45 6.68 9.88
C ILE A 105 2.68 5.87 9.56
N THR A 106 2.94 4.89 10.42
CA THR A 106 3.92 3.83 10.19
C THR A 106 3.18 2.52 10.00
N PHE A 107 3.43 1.85 8.89
CA PHE A 107 2.78 0.58 8.58
C PHE A 107 3.58 -0.62 9.06
N GLY A 108 2.86 -1.67 9.44
CA GLY A 108 3.37 -3.03 9.47
C GLY A 108 3.38 -3.67 8.07
N GLY A 109 3.48 -5.00 8.03
CA GLY A 109 3.37 -5.76 6.77
C GLY A 109 2.09 -5.42 6.03
N GLN A 110 2.20 -5.20 4.71
CA GLN A 110 1.06 -4.92 3.85
C GLN A 110 0.61 -6.19 3.13
N ILE A 111 -0.65 -6.21 2.72
CA ILE A 111 -1.27 -7.35 2.05
C ILE A 111 -1.55 -6.94 0.60
N THR A 112 -1.20 -7.80 -0.34
CA THR A 112 -1.40 -7.57 -1.77
C THR A 112 -2.88 -7.29 -2.06
N ASP A 113 -3.16 -6.29 -2.89
CA ASP A 113 -4.50 -5.87 -3.31
C ASP A 113 -5.44 -5.40 -2.18
N VAL A 114 -4.88 -5.06 -1.02
CA VAL A 114 -5.63 -4.52 0.14
C VAL A 114 -5.05 -3.17 0.52
N SER A 115 -5.90 -2.17 0.65
CA SER A 115 -5.48 -0.86 1.15
C SER A 115 -5.63 -0.77 2.67
N TYR A 116 -4.81 0.08 3.28
CA TYR A 116 -4.90 0.42 4.69
C TYR A 116 -5.18 1.90 4.82
N GLY A 117 -6.25 2.26 5.49
CA GLY A 117 -6.70 3.64 5.55
C GLY A 117 -7.65 3.89 6.72
N ARG A 118 -8.12 5.11 6.83
CA ARG A 118 -9.08 5.49 7.88
C ARG A 118 -10.51 5.23 7.43
N THR A 119 -11.33 4.74 8.35
CA THR A 119 -12.79 4.64 8.17
C THR A 119 -13.41 6.04 8.13
N ILE A 120 -14.52 6.18 7.42
CA ILE A 120 -15.25 7.47 7.30
C ILE A 120 -15.95 7.82 8.62
N GLU A 121 -16.53 6.83 9.31
CA GLU A 121 -17.43 7.07 10.43
C GLU A 121 -16.68 7.43 11.72
N ASP A 122 -15.62 6.68 12.04
CA ASP A 122 -14.94 6.75 13.33
C ASP A 122 -13.45 7.09 13.22
N ASN A 123 -12.95 7.31 12.00
CA ASN A 123 -11.57 7.68 11.71
C ASN A 123 -10.53 6.66 12.26
N ILE A 124 -10.90 5.38 12.28
CA ILE A 124 -10.05 4.29 12.74
C ILE A 124 -9.29 3.69 11.56
N TRP A 125 -8.02 3.34 11.76
CA TRP A 125 -7.22 2.66 10.76
C TRP A 125 -7.69 1.22 10.54
N SER A 126 -8.01 0.88 9.30
CA SER A 126 -8.56 -0.41 8.89
C SER A 126 -8.06 -0.84 7.52
N PHE A 127 -8.15 -2.12 7.23
CA PHE A 127 -7.91 -2.65 5.89
C PHE A 127 -9.17 -2.57 5.02
N PHE A 128 -8.98 -2.35 3.72
CA PHE A 128 -10.06 -2.27 2.73
C PHE A 128 -9.71 -3.16 1.54
N GLY A 129 -10.57 -4.15 1.25
CA GLY A 129 -10.39 -5.08 0.14
C GLY A 129 -10.57 -4.43 -1.24
N GLU A 130 -11.25 -3.28 -1.30
CA GLU A 130 -11.39 -2.47 -2.51
C GLU A 130 -10.73 -1.11 -2.29
N PRO A 131 -9.52 -0.89 -2.81
CA PRO A 131 -8.83 0.39 -2.71
C PRO A 131 -9.59 1.52 -3.40
N THR A 132 -9.59 2.70 -2.78
CA THR A 132 -10.22 3.93 -3.32
C THR A 132 -9.21 5.06 -3.44
N PRO A 133 -8.20 4.98 -4.34
CA PRO A 133 -7.14 5.98 -4.46
C PRO A 133 -7.70 7.38 -4.72
N GLY A 134 -7.26 8.36 -3.91
CA GLY A 134 -7.70 9.75 -4.04
C GLY A 134 -9.15 10.04 -3.67
N ALA A 135 -9.86 9.09 -3.06
CA ALA A 135 -11.23 9.23 -2.61
C ALA A 135 -11.42 8.73 -1.18
N LEU A 136 -12.57 9.01 -0.59
CA LEU A 136 -12.94 8.47 0.72
C LEU A 136 -13.04 6.94 0.69
N ASN A 137 -12.60 6.29 1.77
CA ASN A 137 -12.75 4.84 1.95
C ASN A 137 -14.22 4.49 2.22
N ASN A 138 -14.99 4.33 1.16
CA ASN A 138 -16.43 4.03 1.21
C ASN A 138 -16.75 2.55 1.05
N THR A 139 -15.74 1.70 0.97
CA THR A 139 -15.89 0.25 0.92
C THR A 139 -15.91 -0.33 2.33
N MET A 140 -16.30 -1.60 2.46
CA MET A 140 -16.37 -2.24 3.78
C MET A 140 -14.97 -2.39 4.36
N ALA A 141 -14.76 -1.81 5.55
CA ALA A 141 -13.55 -2.01 6.32
C ALA A 141 -13.49 -3.46 6.85
N THR A 142 -12.31 -4.06 6.83
CA THR A 142 -12.07 -5.37 7.43
C THR A 142 -11.06 -5.21 8.57
N ASN A 143 -11.19 -6.03 9.61
CA ASN A 143 -10.12 -6.17 10.58
C ASN A 143 -8.97 -6.93 9.92
N GLY A 144 -7.72 -6.66 10.28
CA GLY A 144 -6.56 -7.38 9.74
C GLY A 144 -6.62 -8.91 9.95
N THR A 145 -7.52 -9.39 10.83
CA THR A 145 -7.81 -10.81 11.05
C THR A 145 -8.77 -11.41 10.03
N ASP A 146 -9.49 -10.59 9.27
CA ASP A 146 -10.44 -11.02 8.24
C ASP A 146 -9.77 -11.14 6.86
N VAL A 147 -8.50 -10.79 6.78
CA VAL A 147 -7.68 -10.97 5.59
C VAL A 147 -6.93 -12.28 5.75
N SER A 148 -7.15 -13.20 4.82
CA SER A 148 -6.47 -14.51 4.82
C SER A 148 -4.97 -14.32 4.83
N GLY A 149 -4.30 -15.05 5.71
CA GLY A 149 -2.85 -15.12 5.76
C GLY A 149 -2.28 -15.80 4.49
N PRO A 150 -0.95 -15.74 4.29
CA PRO A 150 -0.31 -16.43 3.18
C PRO A 150 -0.48 -17.95 3.35
N VAL A 151 -0.79 -18.62 2.25
CA VAL A 151 -0.79 -20.09 2.21
C VAL A 151 0.63 -20.61 2.45
N GLN A 152 0.78 -21.51 3.43
CA GLN A 152 2.04 -22.17 3.72
C GLN A 152 2.11 -23.47 2.92
N ALA A 153 3.21 -23.70 2.21
CA ALA A 153 3.48 -24.95 1.50
C ALA A 153 4.54 -25.77 2.24
N SER A 154 4.35 -27.08 2.31
CA SER A 154 5.31 -28.01 2.94
C SER A 154 6.64 -28.14 2.18
N LEU A 155 6.67 -27.70 0.92
CA LEU A 155 7.85 -27.66 0.06
C LEU A 155 8.06 -26.24 -0.45
N GLU A 156 9.30 -25.76 -0.45
CA GLU A 156 9.67 -24.48 -1.05
C GLU A 156 9.55 -24.53 -2.58
N ALA A 157 9.40 -23.38 -3.22
CA ALA A 157 9.42 -23.31 -4.68
C ALA A 157 10.78 -23.79 -5.23
N GLY A 158 10.76 -24.65 -6.25
CA GLY A 158 12.01 -25.22 -6.79
C GLY A 158 11.78 -26.28 -7.85
N PHE A 159 12.90 -26.83 -8.38
CA PHE A 159 12.89 -27.94 -9.30
C PHE A 159 13.18 -29.24 -8.55
N TYR A 160 12.29 -30.21 -8.64
CA TYR A 160 12.38 -31.49 -7.95
C TYR A 160 12.48 -32.66 -8.92
N GLY A 161 13.28 -33.66 -8.59
CA GLY A 161 13.36 -34.92 -9.32
C GLY A 161 12.27 -35.89 -8.86
N GLY A 162 11.34 -36.21 -9.77
CA GLY A 162 10.23 -37.15 -9.48
C GLY A 162 8.99 -36.46 -8.90
N SER A 163 7.97 -37.27 -8.59
CA SER A 163 6.71 -36.81 -8.00
C SER A 163 6.93 -36.34 -6.56
N GLN A 164 6.38 -35.17 -6.24
CA GLN A 164 6.36 -34.62 -4.88
C GLN A 164 4.93 -34.54 -4.37
N THR A 165 4.74 -34.71 -3.08
CA THR A 165 3.49 -34.42 -2.39
C THR A 165 3.69 -33.08 -1.66
N ILE A 166 2.80 -32.12 -1.90
CA ILE A 166 2.82 -30.81 -1.26
C ILE A 166 1.56 -30.72 -0.41
N GLU A 167 1.76 -30.38 0.85
CA GLU A 167 0.66 -30.04 1.76
C GLU A 167 0.57 -28.51 1.84
N LEU A 168 -0.63 -27.98 1.75
CA LEU A 168 -0.94 -26.57 1.87
C LEU A 168 -1.68 -26.32 3.17
N ALA A 169 -1.31 -25.26 3.88
CA ALA A 169 -1.94 -24.86 5.13
C ALA A 169 -2.24 -23.36 5.15
N VAL A 170 -3.28 -22.99 5.87
CA VAL A 170 -3.69 -21.60 6.18
C VAL A 170 -3.79 -21.38 7.66
N GLY A 171 -3.87 -20.14 8.09
CA GLY A 171 -3.85 -19.76 9.50
C GLY A 171 -5.13 -20.09 10.28
N SER A 172 -6.25 -20.40 9.60
CA SER A 172 -7.56 -20.62 10.21
C SER A 172 -8.33 -21.73 9.50
N ASP A 173 -9.03 -22.57 10.26
CA ASP A 173 -9.90 -23.64 9.74
C ASP A 173 -11.12 -23.11 8.94
N THR A 174 -11.39 -21.82 8.97
CA THR A 174 -12.47 -21.18 8.20
C THR A 174 -12.02 -20.70 6.83
N GLU A 175 -10.71 -20.68 6.56
CA GLU A 175 -10.15 -20.26 5.28
C GLU A 175 -10.19 -21.42 4.28
N GLN A 176 -10.37 -21.06 3.00
CA GLN A 176 -10.36 -22.02 1.89
C GLN A 176 -9.19 -21.72 0.96
N ILE A 177 -8.52 -22.77 0.50
CA ILE A 177 -7.41 -22.67 -0.43
C ILE A 177 -7.91 -23.02 -1.83
N TYR A 178 -7.75 -22.09 -2.76
CA TYR A 178 -8.00 -22.32 -4.19
C TYR A 178 -6.68 -22.42 -4.93
N TYR A 179 -6.59 -23.31 -5.92
CA TYR A 179 -5.35 -23.50 -6.68
C TYR A 179 -5.61 -23.66 -8.17
N THR A 180 -4.58 -23.41 -8.97
CA THR A 180 -4.49 -23.70 -10.41
C THR A 180 -3.22 -24.47 -10.71
N LEU A 181 -3.20 -25.20 -11.81
CA LEU A 181 -2.04 -25.99 -12.25
C LEU A 181 -1.38 -25.42 -13.52
N ASP A 182 -1.96 -24.38 -14.07
CA ASP A 182 -1.54 -23.76 -15.33
C ASP A 182 -0.77 -22.43 -15.13
N GLY A 183 -0.55 -22.03 -13.86
CA GLY A 183 0.11 -20.78 -13.51
C GLY A 183 -0.81 -19.54 -13.57
N SER A 184 -2.10 -19.72 -13.84
CA SER A 184 -3.08 -18.64 -13.72
C SER A 184 -3.34 -18.29 -12.24
N ARG A 185 -3.76 -17.05 -11.96
CA ARG A 185 -4.14 -16.65 -10.59
C ARG A 185 -5.42 -17.39 -10.18
N PRO A 186 -5.41 -18.11 -9.04
CA PRO A 186 -6.61 -18.77 -8.56
C PRO A 186 -7.68 -17.75 -8.13
N GLY A 187 -8.92 -17.95 -8.59
CA GLY A 187 -10.10 -17.27 -8.10
C GLY A 187 -10.99 -18.24 -7.33
N THR A 188 -12.12 -17.78 -6.81
CA THR A 188 -13.11 -18.61 -6.10
C THR A 188 -13.80 -19.65 -7.00
N ASP A 189 -13.61 -19.57 -8.30
CA ASP A 189 -14.04 -20.52 -9.34
C ASP A 189 -12.98 -21.58 -9.67
N ALA A 190 -11.78 -21.47 -9.11
CA ALA A 190 -10.69 -22.43 -9.29
C ALA A 190 -10.91 -23.70 -8.44
N SER A 191 -10.00 -24.68 -8.55
CA SER A 191 -10.08 -25.91 -7.78
C SER A 191 -9.88 -25.63 -6.28
N LEU A 192 -10.77 -26.19 -5.46
CA LEU A 192 -10.65 -26.15 -4.01
C LEU A 192 -9.69 -27.26 -3.57
N TYR A 193 -8.74 -26.93 -2.68
CA TYR A 193 -7.78 -27.85 -2.07
C TYR A 193 -8.40 -28.64 -0.92
#